data_b40315ba1a681d8f90f57088dbd8d98f
#
_entry.id   b40315ba1a681d8f90f57088dbd8d98f
#
_cell.length_a   1.000
_cell.length_b   1.000
_cell.length_c   1.000
_cell.angle_alpha   90.00
_cell.angle_beta   90.00
_cell.angle_gamma   90.00
#
_symmetry.space_group_name_H-M   'P 1'
#
loop_
_entity.id
_entity.type
_entity.pdbx_description
1 polymer ?
#
loop_
_entity_poly.entity_id
_entity_poly.type
_entity_poly.pdbx_seq_one_letter_code
_entity_poly.pdbx_strand_id
1 'polypeptide(L)'
;MRFLRSSFCSPLVASSSSFLLLVAVIGSCSTVSASTSSNLQATKYNAMFSFGDSVAETGNICVVSSRNATELDVLTCTHPPYGTTYFGRPSCRWSDGRVVVDFIAQSLGLPLLPPSKSKGKDFHRGANMAITGGTAMNFSFYQSLGIEDPVWNHGSLYMQIQWFMELIPSLCGTKQNCKEFLAKSMFQFGGFGGNDYNIQLLELGFTPEQAMKNTPMIINATINGIERLIALGAVHIVVPGILPTGCLPLFLTFFASSSSESDFDQYGCLKSYNRLTEYHNSMLRKQVQILQGKYRSTRIMYADYYSQVYKMVQQPRKFGFSNPFETCCGAGGGKYNFDVGARCGMPGATTACRDPSARLIWDGVHPTEAANKMIADAWLNGPYCTPPILS
;
A
#
# COMPACT_ATOMS: atom_id res chain seq x y z
N MET A 1 53.58 -5.27 9.33
CA MET A 1 54.53 -4.20 9.80
C MET A 1 53.67 -3.21 10.54
N ARG A 2 53.69 -3.33 11.86
CA ARG A 2 54.33 -2.48 12.90
C ARG A 2 53.88 -1.01 12.79
N PHE A 3 53.00 -0.66 13.71
CA PHE A 3 53.13 0.17 14.90
C PHE A 3 53.55 1.64 14.66
N LEU A 4 52.77 2.62 15.18
CA LEU A 4 53.21 3.39 16.32
C LEU A 4 52.05 4.28 16.88
N ARG A 5 51.88 4.12 18.20
CA ARG A 5 51.18 5.03 19.12
C ARG A 5 52.05 6.25 19.38
N SER A 6 51.46 7.41 19.68
CA SER A 6 52.07 8.33 20.64
C SER A 6 51.01 9.11 21.43
N SER A 7 50.95 8.78 22.69
CA SER A 7 50.41 9.64 23.76
C SER A 7 51.41 10.76 24.09
N PHE A 8 50.89 11.95 24.42
CA PHE A 8 51.64 12.84 25.33
C PHE A 8 50.67 13.49 26.31
N CYS A 9 51.08 13.33 27.57
CA CYS A 9 50.47 13.84 28.80
C CYS A 9 51.41 14.92 29.40
N SER A 10 50.82 15.92 30.03
CA SER A 10 51.34 16.64 31.22
C SER A 10 52.35 17.81 31.06
N PRO A 11 52.63 18.54 32.16
CA PRO A 11 51.77 19.25 33.14
C PRO A 11 52.31 20.66 33.45
N LEU A 12 51.80 21.33 34.48
CA LEU A 12 52.47 22.11 35.54
C LEU A 12 51.65 23.31 35.99
N VAL A 13 51.19 23.33 37.22
CA VAL A 13 51.76 23.81 38.51
C VAL A 13 51.70 25.38 38.58
N ALA A 14 51.11 26.02 39.54
CA ALA A 14 51.26 26.11 40.95
C ALA A 14 50.29 27.15 41.55
N SER A 15 49.76 26.89 42.61
CA SER A 15 49.86 27.36 44.01
C SER A 15 49.20 28.71 44.34
N SER A 16 48.27 28.72 45.28
CA SER A 16 48.48 29.20 46.65
C SER A 16 47.15 29.22 47.43
N SER A 17 47.26 28.62 48.56
CA SER A 17 46.59 28.71 49.85
C SER A 17 45.47 29.74 50.06
N SER A 18 44.30 29.33 50.62
CA SER A 18 43.87 29.74 51.96
C SER A 18 42.48 29.22 52.33
N PHE A 19 42.46 28.59 53.48
CA PHE A 19 41.44 28.47 54.55
C PHE A 19 40.10 27.81 54.31
N LEU A 20 39.92 26.81 55.13
CA LEU A 20 38.73 26.03 55.51
C LEU A 20 37.48 26.86 55.74
N LEU A 21 36.37 26.29 55.28
CA LEU A 21 35.11 26.20 56.04
C LEU A 21 34.39 24.92 55.59
N LEU A 22 34.39 23.92 56.46
CA LEU A 22 33.57 22.74 56.34
C LEU A 22 32.10 23.13 56.54
N VAL A 23 31.28 23.08 55.51
CA VAL A 23 29.84 23.02 55.61
C VAL A 23 29.43 21.64 55.08
N ALA A 24 29.09 20.75 56.01
CA ALA A 24 28.50 19.46 55.68
C ALA A 24 27.08 19.68 55.14
N VAL A 25 26.92 19.68 53.82
CA VAL A 25 25.62 19.57 53.21
C VAL A 25 25.29 18.09 53.04
N ILE A 26 24.42 17.59 53.92
CA ILE A 26 23.81 16.26 53.75
C ILE A 26 22.88 16.36 52.55
N GLY A 27 23.39 16.04 51.40
CA GLY A 27 22.59 15.88 50.18
C GLY A 27 21.83 14.56 50.25
N SER A 28 20.52 14.65 50.53
CA SER A 28 19.62 13.52 50.35
C SER A 28 19.55 13.22 48.85
N CYS A 29 20.22 12.14 48.45
CA CYS A 29 20.12 11.60 47.09
C CYS A 29 18.74 10.94 46.95
N SER A 30 17.74 11.72 46.54
CA SER A 30 16.44 11.17 46.11
C SER A 30 16.67 10.49 44.78
N THR A 31 16.75 9.16 44.77
CA THR A 31 16.68 8.36 43.54
C THR A 31 15.27 8.53 42.98
N VAL A 32 15.13 9.43 42.00
CA VAL A 32 13.95 9.50 41.13
C VAL A 32 14.03 8.25 40.24
N SER A 33 13.36 7.19 40.68
CA SER A 33 13.02 6.08 39.78
C SER A 33 12.06 6.63 38.73
N ALA A 34 12.58 6.98 37.56
CA ALA A 34 11.76 7.20 36.40
C ALA A 34 11.14 5.87 36.00
N SER A 35 9.96 5.57 36.55
CA SER A 35 9.08 4.55 35.99
C SER A 35 8.65 5.01 34.62
N THR A 36 9.34 4.58 33.58
CA THR A 36 8.83 4.56 32.22
C THR A 36 7.67 3.55 32.19
N SER A 37 6.49 3.99 32.66
CA SER A 37 5.25 3.35 32.27
C SER A 37 5.11 3.59 30.77
N SER A 38 5.55 2.67 29.94
CA SER A 38 5.07 2.54 28.58
C SER A 38 3.57 2.32 28.72
N ASN A 39 2.78 3.39 28.55
CA ASN A 39 1.37 3.27 28.28
C ASN A 39 1.25 2.44 26.99
N LEU A 40 1.20 1.14 27.11
CA LEU A 40 0.67 0.24 26.10
C LEU A 40 -0.79 0.61 25.98
N GLN A 41 -1.06 1.62 25.14
CA GLN A 41 -2.40 1.93 24.72
C GLN A 41 -2.96 0.66 24.13
N ALA A 42 -3.97 0.07 24.79
CA ALA A 42 -4.57 -1.18 24.33
C ALA A 42 -4.94 -1.00 22.86
N THR A 43 -4.38 -1.82 22.00
CA THR A 43 -4.60 -1.70 20.57
C THR A 43 -6.10 -1.88 20.30
N LYS A 44 -6.70 -0.92 19.59
CA LYS A 44 -8.14 -0.95 19.24
C LYS A 44 -8.53 -2.25 18.52
N TYR A 45 -7.56 -2.87 17.83
CA TYR A 45 -7.75 -4.07 17.02
C TYR A 45 -6.77 -5.18 17.39
N ASN A 46 -7.24 -6.43 17.39
CA ASN A 46 -6.42 -7.61 17.64
C ASN A 46 -5.46 -7.90 16.48
N ALA A 47 -5.97 -7.76 15.26
CA ALA A 47 -5.29 -8.09 14.01
C ALA A 47 -5.77 -7.18 12.87
N MET A 48 -5.02 -7.17 11.77
CA MET A 48 -5.43 -6.56 10.52
C MET A 48 -5.29 -7.57 9.38
N PHE A 49 -6.32 -7.68 8.53
CA PHE A 49 -6.33 -8.51 7.34
C PHE A 49 -6.51 -7.63 6.10
N SER A 50 -5.60 -7.76 5.14
CA SER A 50 -5.60 -6.95 3.92
C SER A 50 -5.83 -7.81 2.69
N PHE A 51 -6.61 -7.28 1.75
CA PHE A 51 -6.94 -7.87 0.46
C PHE A 51 -6.78 -6.81 -0.62
N GLY A 52 -6.45 -7.21 -1.83
CA GLY A 52 -6.31 -6.27 -2.93
C GLY A 52 -5.29 -6.73 -3.98
N ASP A 53 -4.59 -5.77 -4.52
CA ASP A 53 -3.61 -5.96 -5.57
C ASP A 53 -2.21 -5.44 -5.18
N SER A 54 -1.39 -5.10 -6.18
CA SER A 54 -0.01 -4.63 -5.97
C SER A 54 0.12 -3.36 -5.11
N VAL A 55 -0.91 -2.50 -5.05
CA VAL A 55 -0.85 -1.28 -4.19
C VAL A 55 -1.01 -1.60 -2.70
N ALA A 56 -1.46 -2.80 -2.36
CA ALA A 56 -1.64 -3.27 -0.98
C ALA A 56 -0.74 -4.48 -0.65
N GLU A 57 -0.08 -5.09 -1.62
CA GLU A 57 0.71 -6.32 -1.46
C GLU A 57 1.94 -6.13 -0.56
N THR A 58 2.24 -7.16 0.24
CA THR A 58 3.43 -7.21 1.12
C THR A 58 4.35 -8.39 0.83
N GLY A 59 4.14 -9.12 -0.31
CA GLY A 59 5.06 -10.13 -0.81
C GLY A 59 4.47 -11.49 -1.17
N ASN A 60 3.16 -11.65 -1.30
CA ASN A 60 2.55 -12.91 -1.73
C ASN A 60 3.05 -13.35 -3.11
N ILE A 61 3.18 -12.41 -4.07
CA ILE A 61 3.66 -12.74 -5.41
C ILE A 61 5.04 -13.39 -5.36
N CYS A 62 5.95 -12.88 -4.54
CA CYS A 62 7.29 -13.44 -4.40
C CYS A 62 7.26 -14.83 -3.75
N VAL A 63 6.36 -15.06 -2.79
CA VAL A 63 6.21 -16.38 -2.15
C VAL A 63 5.65 -17.40 -3.15
N VAL A 64 4.67 -17.00 -3.94
CA VAL A 64 4.04 -17.89 -4.94
C VAL A 64 5.04 -18.21 -6.06
N SER A 65 5.72 -17.20 -6.60
CA SER A 65 6.69 -17.34 -7.69
C SER A 65 8.03 -17.90 -7.24
N SER A 66 8.32 -17.98 -5.94
CA SER A 66 9.60 -18.53 -5.43
C SER A 66 9.88 -19.99 -5.82
N ARG A 67 8.86 -20.69 -6.33
CA ARG A 67 8.99 -22.06 -6.84
C ARG A 67 9.56 -22.13 -8.25
N ASN A 68 9.57 -21.01 -8.97
CA ASN A 68 10.10 -20.89 -10.32
C ASN A 68 11.04 -19.68 -10.37
N ALA A 69 12.35 -19.93 -10.51
CA ALA A 69 13.37 -18.89 -10.54
C ALA A 69 13.16 -17.88 -11.68
N THR A 70 12.69 -18.35 -12.84
CA THR A 70 12.41 -17.48 -14.00
C THR A 70 11.23 -16.57 -13.74
N GLU A 71 10.15 -17.06 -13.13
CA GLU A 71 9.01 -16.22 -12.72
C GLU A 71 9.43 -15.18 -11.68
N LEU A 72 10.26 -15.55 -10.71
CA LEU A 72 10.75 -14.63 -9.69
C LEU A 72 11.63 -13.53 -10.30
N ASP A 73 12.46 -13.87 -11.27
CA ASP A 73 13.39 -12.93 -11.91
C ASP A 73 12.67 -11.86 -12.76
N VAL A 74 11.53 -12.20 -13.36
CA VAL A 74 10.74 -11.19 -14.11
C VAL A 74 9.92 -10.26 -13.23
N LEU A 75 9.82 -10.53 -11.92
CA LEU A 75 9.15 -9.67 -10.95
C LEU A 75 10.07 -8.53 -10.52
N THR A 76 9.92 -7.38 -11.12
CA THR A 76 10.82 -6.25 -10.89
C THR A 76 10.86 -5.76 -9.44
N CYS A 77 9.81 -5.96 -8.65
CA CYS A 77 9.77 -5.65 -7.21
C CYS A 77 10.75 -6.49 -6.36
N THR A 78 11.39 -7.51 -6.94
CA THR A 78 12.47 -8.30 -6.32
C THR A 78 13.86 -7.70 -6.54
N HIS A 79 13.96 -6.66 -7.37
CA HIS A 79 15.22 -6.03 -7.76
C HIS A 79 15.35 -4.62 -7.17
N PRO A 80 16.59 -4.16 -6.89
CA PRO A 80 16.81 -2.76 -6.61
C PRO A 80 16.34 -1.88 -7.79
N PRO A 81 15.82 -0.67 -7.52
CA PRO A 81 15.85 0.05 -6.24
C PRO A 81 14.55 -0.08 -5.40
N TYR A 82 13.67 -1.06 -5.69
CA TYR A 82 12.49 -1.28 -4.84
C TYR A 82 12.87 -1.49 -3.36
N GLY A 83 12.08 -0.94 -2.45
CA GLY A 83 12.22 -1.15 -1.00
C GLY A 83 13.38 -0.43 -0.33
N THR A 84 14.21 0.31 -1.08
CA THR A 84 15.47 0.90 -0.57
C THR A 84 15.26 1.99 0.46
N THR A 85 14.17 2.77 0.40
CA THR A 85 13.90 3.88 1.32
C THR A 85 13.68 3.43 2.76
N TYR A 86 12.96 2.33 2.97
CA TYR A 86 12.64 1.86 4.32
C TYR A 86 13.32 0.53 4.69
N PHE A 87 13.31 -0.43 3.78
CA PHE A 87 13.82 -1.78 4.05
C PHE A 87 15.32 -1.93 3.75
N GLY A 88 15.91 -0.98 3.04
CA GLY A 88 17.30 -1.04 2.55
C GLY A 88 17.54 -2.10 1.48
N ARG A 89 16.49 -2.78 1.02
CA ARG A 89 16.51 -3.86 0.03
C ARG A 89 15.11 -4.10 -0.54
N PRO A 90 14.98 -4.78 -1.68
CA PRO A 90 13.69 -5.23 -2.20
C PRO A 90 12.92 -6.03 -1.16
N SER A 91 11.64 -5.76 -1.02
CA SER A 91 10.74 -6.35 -0.03
C SER A 91 9.48 -6.93 -0.65
N CYS A 92 9.47 -7.07 -1.98
CA CYS A 92 8.31 -7.48 -2.78
C CYS A 92 7.08 -6.57 -2.61
N ARG A 93 7.29 -5.34 -2.16
CA ARG A 93 6.32 -4.25 -2.25
C ARG A 93 6.61 -3.44 -3.50
N TRP A 94 5.56 -3.02 -4.18
CA TRP A 94 5.68 -2.20 -5.39
C TRP A 94 5.83 -0.70 -5.02
N SER A 95 6.91 -0.40 -4.29
CA SER A 95 7.26 0.96 -3.87
C SER A 95 8.74 1.01 -3.50
N ASP A 96 9.28 2.21 -3.34
CA ASP A 96 10.62 2.42 -2.75
C ASP A 96 10.69 2.04 -1.26
N GLY A 97 9.54 1.81 -0.61
CA GLY A 97 9.46 1.43 0.79
C GLY A 97 8.11 0.82 1.17
N ARG A 98 7.49 1.36 2.24
CA ARG A 98 6.20 0.90 2.75
C ARG A 98 5.05 1.30 1.83
N VAL A 99 4.01 0.48 1.82
CA VAL A 99 2.73 0.75 1.15
C VAL A 99 1.66 1.16 2.16
N VAL A 100 0.50 1.62 1.71
CA VAL A 100 -0.57 2.17 2.56
C VAL A 100 -0.91 1.26 3.75
N VAL A 101 -1.02 -0.05 3.52
CA VAL A 101 -1.39 -1.04 4.57
C VAL A 101 -0.33 -1.16 5.67
N ASP A 102 0.94 -0.94 5.36
CA ASP A 102 2.02 -0.94 6.35
C ASP A 102 1.85 0.22 7.34
N PHE A 103 1.56 1.42 6.83
CA PHE A 103 1.32 2.61 7.66
C PHE A 103 0.06 2.48 8.51
N ILE A 104 -1.02 1.90 7.95
CA ILE A 104 -2.25 1.64 8.72
C ILE A 104 -1.94 0.63 9.84
N ALA A 105 -1.29 -0.49 9.54
CA ALA A 105 -0.94 -1.50 10.55
C ALA A 105 -0.10 -0.89 11.69
N GLN A 106 0.93 -0.13 11.37
CA GLN A 106 1.78 0.55 12.36
C GLN A 106 0.99 1.56 13.20
N SER A 107 0.10 2.34 12.60
CA SER A 107 -0.74 3.31 13.32
C SER A 107 -1.75 2.63 14.26
N LEU A 108 -2.13 1.39 13.97
CA LEU A 108 -2.97 0.57 14.83
C LEU A 108 -2.17 -0.22 15.89
N GLY A 109 -0.86 -0.01 16.00
CA GLY A 109 0.01 -0.75 16.92
C GLY A 109 0.18 -2.23 16.54
N LEU A 110 0.01 -2.55 15.25
CA LEU A 110 0.16 -3.88 14.69
C LEU A 110 1.51 -4.01 13.96
N PRO A 111 2.06 -5.22 13.82
CA PRO A 111 3.24 -5.46 13.01
C PRO A 111 2.93 -5.23 11.52
N LEU A 112 3.96 -5.03 10.70
CA LEU A 112 3.82 -5.11 9.24
C LEU A 112 3.22 -6.48 8.89
N LEU A 113 2.21 -6.47 8.00
CA LEU A 113 1.47 -7.69 7.71
C LEU A 113 2.32 -8.70 6.92
N PRO A 114 2.50 -9.92 7.42
CA PRO A 114 3.16 -10.95 6.65
C PRO A 114 2.29 -11.39 5.46
N PRO A 115 2.90 -11.76 4.32
CA PRO A 115 2.18 -12.38 3.22
C PRO A 115 1.51 -13.68 3.67
N SER A 116 0.24 -13.86 3.36
CA SER A 116 -0.55 -15.03 3.80
C SER A 116 -0.01 -16.38 3.29
N LYS A 117 0.72 -16.36 2.18
CA LYS A 117 1.32 -17.56 1.58
C LYS A 117 2.68 -17.93 2.21
N SER A 118 3.21 -17.12 3.12
CA SER A 118 4.47 -17.41 3.83
C SER A 118 4.30 -18.59 4.79
N LYS A 119 5.24 -19.54 4.76
CA LYS A 119 5.25 -20.68 5.68
C LYS A 119 5.87 -20.27 7.02
N GLY A 120 5.39 -20.89 8.11
CA GLY A 120 5.96 -20.75 9.45
C GLY A 120 5.81 -19.34 10.06
N LYS A 121 4.89 -18.52 9.56
CA LYS A 121 4.56 -17.23 10.14
C LYS A 121 3.39 -17.32 11.10
N ASP A 122 3.46 -16.50 12.14
CA ASP A 122 2.32 -16.26 13.03
C ASP A 122 1.40 -15.20 12.41
N PHE A 123 0.14 -15.53 12.23
CA PHE A 123 -0.89 -14.67 11.65
C PHE A 123 -1.89 -14.13 12.69
N HIS A 124 -1.70 -14.38 13.98
CA HIS A 124 -2.63 -13.91 15.03
C HIS A 124 -2.70 -12.39 15.15
N ARG A 125 -1.71 -11.66 14.62
CA ARG A 125 -1.72 -10.19 14.55
C ARG A 125 -2.10 -9.66 13.17
N GLY A 126 -2.40 -10.55 12.23
CA GLY A 126 -2.85 -10.20 10.87
C GLY A 126 -2.07 -10.90 9.76
N ALA A 127 -2.62 -10.79 8.58
CA ALA A 127 -2.04 -11.31 7.33
C ALA A 127 -2.46 -10.46 6.14
N ASN A 128 -1.64 -10.47 5.11
CA ASN A 128 -1.96 -9.84 3.83
C ASN A 128 -2.28 -10.92 2.79
N MET A 129 -3.48 -10.89 2.23
CA MET A 129 -3.93 -11.73 1.11
C MET A 129 -3.76 -11.05 -0.25
N ALA A 130 -3.53 -9.71 -0.27
CA ALA A 130 -3.32 -8.98 -1.52
C ALA A 130 -2.15 -9.57 -2.32
N ILE A 131 -2.29 -9.57 -3.63
CA ILE A 131 -1.27 -10.08 -4.54
C ILE A 131 -1.24 -9.26 -5.84
N THR A 132 -0.06 -9.07 -6.40
CA THR A 132 0.16 -8.40 -7.69
C THR A 132 -0.77 -8.95 -8.76
N GLY A 133 -1.40 -8.06 -9.52
CA GLY A 133 -2.36 -8.44 -10.55
C GLY A 133 -3.73 -8.90 -10.03
N GLY A 134 -3.97 -8.80 -8.71
CA GLY A 134 -5.25 -9.18 -8.10
C GLY A 134 -6.43 -8.47 -8.74
N THR A 135 -7.45 -9.24 -9.16
CA THR A 135 -8.66 -8.77 -9.84
C THR A 135 -9.91 -9.03 -9.02
N ALA A 136 -10.97 -8.25 -9.25
CA ALA A 136 -12.29 -8.58 -8.72
C ALA A 136 -12.87 -9.81 -9.39
N MET A 137 -12.69 -9.92 -10.71
CA MET A 137 -13.24 -11.01 -11.52
C MET A 137 -12.31 -12.23 -11.51
N ASN A 138 -12.91 -13.42 -11.65
CA ASN A 138 -12.17 -14.67 -11.77
C ASN A 138 -11.56 -14.82 -13.17
N PHE A 139 -10.59 -15.71 -13.29
CA PHE A 139 -9.93 -16.05 -14.54
C PHE A 139 -10.93 -16.44 -15.65
N SER A 140 -11.96 -17.22 -15.34
CA SER A 140 -13.00 -17.63 -16.29
C SER A 140 -13.73 -16.47 -16.98
N PHE A 141 -13.82 -15.30 -16.32
CA PHE A 141 -14.37 -14.11 -16.94
C PHE A 141 -13.47 -13.62 -18.07
N TYR A 142 -12.16 -13.54 -17.86
CA TYR A 142 -11.22 -13.10 -18.89
C TYR A 142 -11.09 -14.10 -20.03
N GLN A 143 -11.16 -15.41 -19.73
CA GLN A 143 -11.23 -16.45 -20.77
C GLN A 143 -12.46 -16.25 -21.67
N SER A 144 -13.62 -15.88 -21.11
CA SER A 144 -14.81 -15.58 -21.89
C SER A 144 -14.68 -14.35 -22.79
N LEU A 145 -13.69 -13.47 -22.51
CA LEU A 145 -13.34 -12.31 -23.32
C LEU A 145 -12.21 -12.59 -24.32
N GLY A 146 -11.70 -13.84 -24.38
CA GLY A 146 -10.67 -14.26 -25.32
C GLY A 146 -9.23 -14.20 -24.81
N ILE A 147 -9.03 -14.01 -23.50
CA ILE A 147 -7.67 -14.07 -22.90
C ILE A 147 -7.40 -15.49 -22.42
N GLU A 148 -6.41 -16.15 -23.03
CA GLU A 148 -6.04 -17.52 -22.69
C GLU A 148 -5.20 -17.60 -21.42
N ASP A 149 -4.31 -16.63 -21.17
CA ASP A 149 -3.44 -16.56 -20.00
C ASP A 149 -3.19 -15.11 -19.61
N PRO A 150 -4.00 -14.52 -18.72
CA PRO A 150 -3.75 -13.16 -18.24
C PRO A 150 -2.47 -13.14 -17.42
N VAL A 151 -1.51 -12.39 -17.90
CA VAL A 151 -0.12 -12.30 -17.43
C VAL A 151 0.00 -12.06 -15.90
N TRP A 152 -1.03 -11.58 -15.24
CA TRP A 152 -0.97 -11.16 -13.84
C TRP A 152 -2.10 -11.71 -12.95
N ASN A 153 -2.89 -12.70 -13.39
CA ASN A 153 -3.99 -13.22 -12.59
C ASN A 153 -3.56 -14.31 -11.58
N HIS A 154 -2.68 -13.97 -10.66
CA HIS A 154 -2.20 -14.91 -9.64
C HIS A 154 -3.15 -15.06 -8.45
N GLY A 155 -4.17 -14.22 -8.30
CA GLY A 155 -5.10 -14.31 -7.19
C GLY A 155 -6.26 -13.33 -7.27
N SER A 156 -7.37 -13.75 -7.88
CA SER A 156 -8.60 -12.98 -7.84
C SER A 156 -9.11 -12.78 -6.41
N LEU A 157 -10.03 -11.85 -6.23
CA LEU A 157 -10.76 -11.62 -4.98
C LEU A 157 -11.28 -12.93 -4.36
N TYR A 158 -11.85 -13.82 -5.19
CA TYR A 158 -12.30 -15.12 -4.75
C TYR A 158 -11.18 -15.97 -4.15
N MET A 159 -10.04 -16.06 -4.82
CA MET A 159 -8.87 -16.81 -4.34
C MET A 159 -8.33 -16.23 -3.03
N GLN A 160 -8.27 -14.91 -2.89
CA GLN A 160 -7.81 -14.25 -1.68
C GLN A 160 -8.74 -14.55 -0.49
N ILE A 161 -10.04 -14.58 -0.70
CA ILE A 161 -11.01 -15.00 0.34
C ILE A 161 -10.81 -16.48 0.69
N GLN A 162 -10.53 -17.35 -0.27
CA GLN A 162 -10.21 -18.75 0.02
C GLN A 162 -8.95 -18.88 0.89
N TRP A 163 -7.87 -18.17 0.56
CA TRP A 163 -6.66 -18.15 1.39
C TRP A 163 -6.93 -17.66 2.81
N PHE A 164 -7.77 -16.65 2.96
CA PHE A 164 -8.17 -16.18 4.29
C PHE A 164 -8.97 -17.24 5.05
N MET A 165 -9.91 -17.90 4.40
CA MET A 165 -10.71 -18.98 5.02
C MET A 165 -9.84 -20.16 5.46
N GLU A 166 -8.78 -20.48 4.73
CA GLU A 166 -7.78 -21.50 5.10
C GLU A 166 -6.99 -21.11 6.36
N LEU A 167 -6.79 -19.81 6.62
CA LEU A 167 -6.10 -19.33 7.82
C LEU A 167 -7.00 -19.33 9.08
N ILE A 168 -8.30 -19.09 8.95
CA ILE A 168 -9.23 -18.91 10.07
C ILE A 168 -9.11 -20.00 11.15
N PRO A 169 -9.08 -21.32 10.84
CA PRO A 169 -8.98 -22.35 11.85
C PRO A 169 -7.75 -22.24 12.74
N SER A 170 -6.61 -21.80 12.19
CA SER A 170 -5.37 -21.61 12.93
C SER A 170 -5.36 -20.35 13.80
N LEU A 171 -6.22 -19.37 13.49
CA LEU A 171 -6.27 -18.08 14.21
C LEU A 171 -7.09 -18.15 15.50
N CYS A 172 -8.12 -18.99 15.56
CA CYS A 172 -9.13 -18.86 16.59
C CYS A 172 -9.80 -20.20 17.03
N GLY A 173 -9.52 -21.29 16.36
CA GLY A 173 -9.97 -22.64 16.73
C GLY A 173 -11.46 -22.89 16.51
N THR A 174 -12.35 -22.38 17.37
CA THR A 174 -13.80 -22.63 17.27
C THR A 174 -14.51 -21.53 16.46
N LYS A 175 -15.66 -21.88 15.88
CA LYS A 175 -16.48 -20.91 15.11
C LYS A 175 -16.88 -19.69 15.93
N GLN A 176 -17.18 -19.87 17.23
CA GLN A 176 -17.57 -18.77 18.11
C GLN A 176 -16.39 -17.87 18.40
N ASN A 177 -15.24 -18.43 18.80
CA ASN A 177 -14.02 -17.66 19.06
C ASN A 177 -13.58 -16.90 17.79
N CYS A 178 -13.78 -17.50 16.60
CA CYS A 178 -13.44 -16.85 15.34
C CYS A 178 -14.33 -15.64 15.08
N LYS A 179 -15.62 -15.70 15.32
CA LYS A 179 -16.49 -14.52 15.21
C LYS A 179 -16.06 -13.39 16.14
N GLU A 180 -15.73 -13.70 17.38
CA GLU A 180 -15.27 -12.71 18.36
C GLU A 180 -13.90 -12.11 17.99
N PHE A 181 -12.98 -12.93 17.51
CA PHE A 181 -11.67 -12.50 17.05
C PHE A 181 -11.78 -11.58 15.83
N LEU A 182 -12.55 -12.00 14.81
CA LEU A 182 -12.73 -11.24 13.58
C LEU A 182 -13.52 -9.94 13.80
N ALA A 183 -14.47 -9.92 14.74
CA ALA A 183 -15.20 -8.73 15.10
C ALA A 183 -14.31 -7.63 15.72
N LYS A 184 -13.18 -8.04 16.32
CA LYS A 184 -12.16 -7.13 16.89
C LYS A 184 -10.96 -6.93 15.93
N SER A 185 -11.09 -7.33 14.68
CA SER A 185 -10.04 -7.19 13.66
C SER A 185 -10.41 -6.11 12.64
N MET A 186 -9.39 -5.46 12.08
CA MET A 186 -9.55 -4.52 10.98
C MET A 186 -9.38 -5.26 9.64
N PHE A 187 -10.26 -4.97 8.70
CA PHE A 187 -10.17 -5.48 7.33
C PHE A 187 -9.95 -4.32 6.36
N GLN A 188 -8.90 -4.36 5.54
CA GLN A 188 -8.77 -3.54 4.36
C GLN A 188 -9.11 -4.43 3.16
N PHE A 189 -10.16 -4.06 2.41
CA PHE A 189 -10.69 -4.89 1.35
C PHE A 189 -10.97 -4.06 0.12
N GLY A 190 -10.02 -4.06 -0.83
CA GLY A 190 -10.23 -3.28 -2.05
C GLY A 190 -8.96 -2.89 -2.78
N GLY A 191 -9.14 -1.90 -3.65
CA GLY A 191 -8.30 -1.62 -4.78
C GLY A 191 -8.67 -2.51 -5.98
N PHE A 192 -9.66 -3.41 -5.80
CA PHE A 192 -10.15 -4.26 -6.88
C PHE A 192 -10.83 -3.44 -7.99
N GLY A 193 -10.54 -3.79 -9.23
CA GLY A 193 -11.01 -3.08 -10.42
C GLY A 193 -9.85 -2.48 -11.23
N GLY A 194 -8.77 -2.03 -10.59
CA GLY A 194 -7.62 -1.49 -11.31
C GLY A 194 -7.06 -2.48 -12.34
N ASN A 195 -6.70 -3.68 -11.91
CA ASN A 195 -6.20 -4.71 -12.82
C ASN A 195 -7.28 -5.27 -13.74
N ASP A 196 -8.55 -5.29 -13.32
CA ASP A 196 -9.65 -5.65 -14.21
C ASP A 196 -9.70 -4.72 -15.42
N TYR A 197 -9.47 -3.42 -15.23
CA TYR A 197 -9.39 -2.46 -16.33
C TYR A 197 -8.06 -2.50 -17.06
N ASN A 198 -6.94 -2.76 -16.37
CA ASN A 198 -5.64 -2.91 -17.05
C ASN A 198 -5.70 -4.01 -18.11
N ILE A 199 -6.27 -5.17 -17.78
CA ILE A 199 -6.46 -6.28 -18.72
C ILE A 199 -7.34 -5.84 -19.90
N GLN A 200 -8.48 -5.18 -19.65
CA GLN A 200 -9.39 -4.75 -20.69
C GLN A 200 -8.80 -3.67 -21.61
N LEU A 201 -8.09 -2.70 -21.05
CA LEU A 201 -7.54 -1.57 -21.79
C LEU A 201 -6.23 -1.90 -22.51
N LEU A 202 -5.34 -2.67 -21.87
CA LEU A 202 -3.97 -2.90 -22.36
C LEU A 202 -3.82 -4.24 -23.12
N GLU A 203 -4.55 -5.29 -22.73
CA GLU A 203 -4.45 -6.59 -23.38
C GLU A 203 -5.56 -6.80 -24.43
N LEU A 204 -6.81 -6.43 -24.11
CA LEU A 204 -7.95 -6.55 -25.02
C LEU A 204 -8.11 -5.33 -25.96
N GLY A 205 -7.39 -4.23 -25.69
CA GLY A 205 -7.50 -3.01 -26.48
C GLY A 205 -8.87 -2.33 -26.41
N PHE A 206 -9.63 -2.54 -25.33
CA PHE A 206 -10.93 -1.88 -25.14
C PHE A 206 -10.74 -0.37 -24.96
N THR A 207 -11.70 0.39 -25.45
CA THR A 207 -11.79 1.80 -25.05
C THR A 207 -12.29 1.90 -23.60
N PRO A 208 -12.05 3.04 -22.91
CA PRO A 208 -12.60 3.26 -21.57
C PRO A 208 -14.13 3.09 -21.51
N GLU A 209 -14.86 3.47 -22.56
CA GLU A 209 -16.31 3.32 -22.67
C GLU A 209 -16.73 1.84 -22.80
N GLN A 210 -15.93 1.02 -23.49
CA GLN A 210 -16.17 -0.43 -23.57
C GLN A 210 -15.89 -1.10 -22.22
N ALA A 211 -14.78 -0.76 -21.57
CA ALA A 211 -14.42 -1.29 -20.25
C ALA A 211 -15.45 -0.88 -19.18
N MET A 212 -16.01 0.32 -19.26
CA MET A 212 -17.04 0.83 -18.35
C MET A 212 -18.29 -0.06 -18.30
N LYS A 213 -18.62 -0.76 -19.41
CA LYS A 213 -19.77 -1.68 -19.44
C LYS A 213 -19.64 -2.84 -18.45
N ASN A 214 -18.41 -3.21 -18.10
CA ASN A 214 -18.12 -4.30 -17.17
C ASN A 214 -18.05 -3.85 -15.69
N THR A 215 -18.07 -2.54 -15.43
CA THR A 215 -18.00 -1.98 -14.08
C THR A 215 -19.07 -2.56 -13.12
N PRO A 216 -20.35 -2.73 -13.51
CA PRO A 216 -21.35 -3.30 -12.61
C PRO A 216 -21.00 -4.70 -12.12
N MET A 217 -20.39 -5.55 -12.95
CA MET A 217 -19.98 -6.90 -12.56
C MET A 217 -18.79 -6.87 -11.61
N ILE A 218 -17.81 -6.01 -11.87
CA ILE A 218 -16.62 -5.81 -11.02
C ILE A 218 -17.04 -5.32 -9.64
N ILE A 219 -17.92 -4.34 -9.57
CA ILE A 219 -18.47 -3.82 -8.31
C ILE A 219 -19.25 -4.91 -7.58
N ASN A 220 -20.11 -5.65 -8.26
CA ASN A 220 -20.88 -6.74 -7.65
C ASN A 220 -19.96 -7.82 -7.04
N ALA A 221 -18.89 -8.20 -7.73
CA ALA A 221 -17.91 -9.14 -7.19
C ALA A 221 -17.28 -8.62 -5.89
N THR A 222 -16.90 -7.34 -5.86
CA THR A 222 -16.34 -6.69 -4.67
C THR A 222 -17.33 -6.66 -3.50
N ILE A 223 -18.60 -6.30 -3.77
CA ILE A 223 -19.66 -6.26 -2.76
C ILE A 223 -19.94 -7.64 -2.18
N ASN A 224 -20.03 -8.66 -3.02
CA ASN A 224 -20.20 -10.04 -2.58
C ASN A 224 -19.03 -10.51 -1.69
N GLY A 225 -17.81 -10.08 -2.01
CA GLY A 225 -16.63 -10.34 -1.17
C GLY A 225 -16.74 -9.70 0.22
N ILE A 226 -17.18 -8.44 0.29
CA ILE A 226 -17.42 -7.73 1.56
C ILE A 226 -18.50 -8.46 2.38
N GLU A 227 -19.61 -8.84 1.76
CA GLU A 227 -20.70 -9.58 2.44
C GLU A 227 -20.20 -10.92 2.96
N ARG A 228 -19.32 -11.60 2.23
CA ARG A 228 -18.71 -12.85 2.69
C ARG A 228 -17.83 -12.63 3.94
N LEU A 229 -17.04 -11.56 3.99
CA LEU A 229 -16.26 -11.22 5.20
C LEU A 229 -17.17 -10.92 6.38
N ILE A 230 -18.26 -10.18 6.19
CA ILE A 230 -19.27 -9.90 7.23
C ILE A 230 -19.87 -11.22 7.75
N ALA A 231 -20.23 -12.13 6.86
CA ALA A 231 -20.75 -13.44 7.24
C ALA A 231 -19.76 -14.28 8.06
N LEU A 232 -18.46 -14.12 7.83
CA LEU A 232 -17.40 -14.74 8.62
C LEU A 232 -17.21 -14.08 10.00
N GLY A 233 -17.69 -12.84 10.20
CA GLY A 233 -17.60 -12.11 11.48
C GLY A 233 -16.88 -10.77 11.41
N ALA A 234 -16.48 -10.29 10.23
CA ALA A 234 -15.86 -8.98 10.09
C ALA A 234 -16.85 -7.85 10.46
N VAL A 235 -16.37 -6.90 11.31
CA VAL A 235 -17.16 -5.75 11.77
C VAL A 235 -16.55 -4.42 11.33
N HIS A 236 -15.23 -4.35 11.12
CA HIS A 236 -14.53 -3.14 10.74
C HIS A 236 -13.86 -3.31 9.38
N ILE A 237 -14.42 -2.70 8.34
CA ILE A 237 -13.97 -2.90 6.95
C ILE A 237 -13.70 -1.55 6.29
N VAL A 238 -12.47 -1.36 5.81
CA VAL A 238 -12.07 -0.24 4.94
C VAL A 238 -12.12 -0.72 3.50
N VAL A 239 -12.83 0.02 2.66
CA VAL A 239 -13.02 -0.29 1.24
C VAL A 239 -12.41 0.83 0.39
N PRO A 240 -11.16 0.68 -0.05
CA PRO A 240 -10.53 1.62 -0.98
C PRO A 240 -11.18 1.59 -2.35
N GLY A 241 -11.33 2.77 -2.97
CA GLY A 241 -11.52 2.89 -4.40
C GLY A 241 -10.23 2.62 -5.18
N ILE A 242 -10.23 2.91 -6.48
CA ILE A 242 -9.06 2.77 -7.36
C ILE A 242 -8.48 4.14 -7.74
N LEU A 243 -7.21 4.14 -8.17
CA LEU A 243 -6.41 5.31 -8.52
C LEU A 243 -6.96 6.05 -9.77
N PRO A 244 -6.64 7.35 -9.97
CA PRO A 244 -6.99 8.10 -11.19
C PRO A 244 -6.18 7.60 -12.40
N THR A 245 -6.67 6.58 -13.08
CA THR A 245 -5.99 5.85 -14.15
C THR A 245 -5.44 6.77 -15.24
N GLY A 246 -6.20 7.79 -15.64
CA GLY A 246 -5.78 8.75 -16.67
C GLY A 246 -4.62 9.66 -16.27
N CYS A 247 -4.22 9.67 -15.00
CA CYS A 247 -3.06 10.42 -14.50
C CYS A 247 -1.81 9.55 -14.34
N LEU A 248 -1.92 8.23 -14.48
CA LEU A 248 -0.79 7.33 -14.27
C LEU A 248 0.19 7.35 -15.45
N PRO A 249 1.50 7.44 -15.21
CA PRO A 249 2.52 7.43 -16.27
C PRO A 249 2.41 6.27 -17.25
N LEU A 250 2.00 5.09 -16.80
CA LEU A 250 1.71 3.94 -17.65
C LEU A 250 0.72 4.31 -18.76
N PHE A 251 -0.46 4.81 -18.39
CA PHE A 251 -1.51 5.15 -19.35
C PHE A 251 -1.17 6.37 -20.21
N LEU A 252 -0.51 7.36 -19.62
CA LEU A 252 -0.03 8.52 -20.34
C LEU A 252 1.03 8.12 -21.38
N THR A 253 1.90 7.16 -21.10
CA THR A 253 2.90 6.68 -22.07
C THR A 253 2.23 5.94 -23.24
N PHE A 254 1.24 5.08 -22.96
CA PHE A 254 0.59 4.31 -24.00
C PHE A 254 -0.34 5.14 -24.89
N PHE A 255 -1.05 6.08 -24.32
CA PHE A 255 -2.20 6.69 -24.98
C PHE A 255 -2.08 8.20 -25.27
N ALA A 256 -1.13 8.91 -24.61
CA ALA A 256 -1.01 10.35 -24.81
C ALA A 256 -0.60 10.75 -26.24
N SER A 257 0.22 9.94 -26.91
CA SER A 257 0.69 10.25 -28.27
C SER A 257 -0.39 10.11 -29.34
N SER A 258 -1.41 9.29 -29.09
CA SER A 258 -2.57 9.11 -29.98
C SER A 258 -3.76 9.99 -29.59
N SER A 259 -3.64 10.79 -28.53
CA SER A 259 -4.69 11.66 -28.01
C SER A 259 -4.52 13.10 -28.51
N SER A 260 -5.62 13.79 -28.70
CA SER A 260 -5.67 15.23 -29.00
C SER A 260 -5.56 16.05 -27.71
N GLU A 261 -5.26 17.34 -27.81
CA GLU A 261 -5.22 18.24 -26.64
C GLU A 261 -6.55 18.26 -25.88
N SER A 262 -7.68 18.11 -26.60
CA SER A 262 -9.02 18.06 -26.03
C SER A 262 -9.28 16.81 -25.16
N ASP A 263 -8.47 15.76 -25.27
CA ASP A 263 -8.61 14.52 -24.50
C ASP A 263 -8.00 14.62 -23.10
N PHE A 264 -7.20 15.65 -22.86
CA PHE A 264 -6.63 15.92 -21.55
C PHE A 264 -7.46 16.91 -20.74
N ASP A 265 -7.45 16.72 -19.44
CA ASP A 265 -7.95 17.74 -18.53
C ASP A 265 -6.92 18.88 -18.34
N GLN A 266 -7.29 19.91 -17.61
CA GLN A 266 -6.45 21.09 -17.37
C GLN A 266 -5.16 20.79 -16.61
N TYR A 267 -5.00 19.59 -16.05
CA TYR A 267 -3.82 19.16 -15.30
C TYR A 267 -2.95 18.20 -16.12
N GLY A 268 -3.43 17.70 -17.25
CA GLY A 268 -2.70 16.81 -18.15
C GLY A 268 -3.02 15.33 -17.99
N CYS A 269 -4.12 14.98 -17.31
CA CYS A 269 -4.61 13.60 -17.24
C CYS A 269 -5.57 13.29 -18.39
N LEU A 270 -5.59 12.04 -18.85
CA LEU A 270 -6.52 11.54 -19.87
C LEU A 270 -7.96 11.48 -19.31
N LYS A 271 -8.86 12.31 -19.82
CA LYS A 271 -10.23 12.46 -19.33
C LYS A 271 -11.07 11.19 -19.40
N SER A 272 -10.99 10.45 -20.51
CA SER A 272 -11.80 9.24 -20.71
C SER A 272 -11.44 8.15 -19.73
N TYR A 273 -10.14 7.99 -19.42
CA TYR A 273 -9.62 7.03 -18.44
C TYR A 273 -10.00 7.42 -17.01
N ASN A 274 -9.95 8.71 -16.69
CA ASN A 274 -10.42 9.18 -15.39
C ASN A 274 -11.94 9.02 -15.24
N ARG A 275 -12.74 9.26 -16.28
CA ARG A 275 -14.20 8.99 -16.25
C ARG A 275 -14.53 7.54 -15.93
N LEU A 276 -13.78 6.58 -16.50
CA LEU A 276 -13.93 5.17 -16.14
C LEU A 276 -13.70 4.94 -14.65
N THR A 277 -12.62 5.49 -14.11
CA THR A 277 -12.26 5.36 -12.69
C THR A 277 -13.28 6.06 -11.79
N GLU A 278 -13.71 7.26 -12.14
CA GLU A 278 -14.75 8.01 -11.42
C GLU A 278 -16.09 7.25 -11.39
N TYR A 279 -16.48 6.66 -12.52
CA TYR A 279 -17.69 5.85 -12.60
C TYR A 279 -17.61 4.62 -11.67
N HIS A 280 -16.47 3.89 -11.71
CA HIS A 280 -16.21 2.78 -10.79
C HIS A 280 -16.33 3.23 -9.34
N ASN A 281 -15.61 4.26 -8.94
CA ASN A 281 -15.53 4.73 -7.56
C ASN A 281 -16.88 5.30 -7.07
N SER A 282 -17.63 5.98 -7.93
CA SER A 282 -18.98 6.46 -7.60
C SER A 282 -19.94 5.31 -7.33
N MET A 283 -19.89 4.27 -8.16
CA MET A 283 -20.70 3.07 -7.99
C MET A 283 -20.30 2.30 -6.73
N LEU A 284 -19.00 2.10 -6.48
CA LEU A 284 -18.50 1.44 -5.28
C LEU A 284 -18.93 2.20 -4.01
N ARG A 285 -18.75 3.52 -3.98
CA ARG A 285 -19.18 4.37 -2.85
C ARG A 285 -20.67 4.23 -2.56
N LYS A 286 -21.51 4.26 -3.60
CA LYS A 286 -22.96 4.07 -3.46
C LYS A 286 -23.29 2.69 -2.87
N GLN A 287 -22.64 1.65 -3.34
CA GLN A 287 -22.86 0.29 -2.82
C GLN A 287 -22.36 0.13 -1.37
N VAL A 288 -21.23 0.74 -1.01
CA VAL A 288 -20.75 0.76 0.38
C VAL A 288 -21.77 1.44 1.31
N GLN A 289 -22.41 2.55 0.87
CA GLN A 289 -23.47 3.21 1.63
C GLN A 289 -24.70 2.30 1.81
N ILE A 290 -25.08 1.55 0.77
CA ILE A 290 -26.17 0.56 0.84
C ILE A 290 -25.83 -0.54 1.85
N LEU A 291 -24.61 -1.09 1.77
CA LEU A 291 -24.14 -2.11 2.72
C LEU A 291 -24.12 -1.59 4.16
N GLN A 292 -23.69 -0.34 4.38
CA GLN A 292 -23.72 0.28 5.72
C GLN A 292 -25.14 0.37 6.26
N GLY A 293 -26.13 0.67 5.42
CA GLY A 293 -27.55 0.67 5.80
C GLY A 293 -28.09 -0.74 6.12
N LYS A 294 -27.63 -1.76 5.35
CA LYS A 294 -27.99 -3.17 5.52
C LYS A 294 -27.38 -3.78 6.77
N TYR A 295 -26.10 -3.51 7.04
CA TYR A 295 -25.30 -4.10 8.12
C TYR A 295 -24.98 -3.06 9.20
N ARG A 296 -25.99 -2.64 9.98
CA ARG A 296 -25.87 -1.54 10.97
C ARG A 296 -24.88 -1.80 12.10
N SER A 297 -24.59 -3.05 12.42
CA SER A 297 -23.58 -3.45 13.41
C SER A 297 -22.14 -3.52 12.84
N THR A 298 -21.98 -3.35 11.54
CA THR A 298 -20.70 -3.37 10.85
C THR A 298 -20.31 -1.95 10.46
N ARG A 299 -19.07 -1.57 10.73
CA ARG A 299 -18.50 -0.29 10.33
C ARG A 299 -17.81 -0.45 9.00
N ILE A 300 -18.43 -0.01 7.91
CA ILE A 300 -17.89 -0.06 6.56
C ILE A 300 -17.46 1.35 6.17
N MET A 301 -16.17 1.53 5.88
CA MET A 301 -15.53 2.82 5.62
C MET A 301 -15.10 2.88 4.16
N TYR A 302 -15.58 3.86 3.42
CA TYR A 302 -15.09 4.11 2.05
C TYR A 302 -13.83 4.97 2.09
N ALA A 303 -12.72 4.48 1.51
CA ALA A 303 -11.47 5.23 1.38
C ALA A 303 -11.31 5.74 -0.06
N ASP A 304 -11.33 7.07 -0.22
CA ASP A 304 -11.35 7.76 -1.51
C ASP A 304 -9.92 7.93 -2.06
N TYR A 305 -9.42 6.86 -2.65
CA TYR A 305 -8.08 6.84 -3.24
C TYR A 305 -7.98 7.82 -4.42
N TYR A 306 -9.01 7.85 -5.28
CA TYR A 306 -9.05 8.70 -6.47
C TYR A 306 -8.90 10.18 -6.12
N SER A 307 -9.83 10.71 -5.31
CA SER A 307 -9.88 12.14 -5.03
C SER A 307 -8.61 12.62 -4.33
N GLN A 308 -8.03 11.78 -3.47
CA GLN A 308 -6.80 12.12 -2.75
C GLN A 308 -5.60 12.21 -3.71
N VAL A 309 -5.37 11.17 -4.54
CA VAL A 309 -4.25 11.16 -5.49
C VAL A 309 -4.45 12.21 -6.58
N TYR A 310 -5.68 12.37 -7.08
CA TYR A 310 -5.97 13.42 -8.04
C TYR A 310 -5.73 14.83 -7.46
N LYS A 311 -5.99 15.03 -6.15
CA LYS A 311 -5.63 16.28 -5.47
C LYS A 311 -4.11 16.51 -5.40
N MET A 312 -3.34 15.45 -5.22
CA MET A 312 -1.88 15.51 -5.29
C MET A 312 -1.38 15.88 -6.70
N VAL A 313 -2.05 15.39 -7.75
CA VAL A 313 -1.78 15.79 -9.14
C VAL A 313 -2.14 17.25 -9.39
N GLN A 314 -3.27 17.73 -8.87
CA GLN A 314 -3.72 19.12 -9.03
C GLN A 314 -2.82 20.14 -8.33
N GLN A 315 -2.26 19.78 -7.19
CA GLN A 315 -1.50 20.68 -6.32
C GLN A 315 -0.19 20.04 -5.83
N PRO A 316 0.67 19.51 -6.72
CA PRO A 316 1.79 18.66 -6.31
C PRO A 316 2.73 19.33 -5.32
N ARG A 317 3.04 20.60 -5.52
CA ARG A 317 3.94 21.37 -4.62
C ARG A 317 3.40 21.49 -3.19
N LYS A 318 2.07 21.49 -3.00
CA LYS A 318 1.46 21.53 -1.67
C LYS A 318 1.72 20.25 -0.89
N PHE A 319 1.94 19.15 -1.60
CA PHE A 319 2.27 17.83 -1.04
C PHE A 319 3.77 17.53 -1.09
N GLY A 320 4.60 18.49 -1.50
CA GLY A 320 6.07 18.31 -1.61
C GLY A 320 6.51 17.63 -2.91
N PHE A 321 5.61 17.37 -3.86
CA PHE A 321 5.94 16.71 -5.11
C PHE A 321 6.34 17.71 -6.20
N SER A 322 7.41 17.39 -6.94
CA SER A 322 7.95 18.26 -8.01
C SER A 322 7.20 18.09 -9.33
N ASN A 323 7.03 16.83 -9.79
CA ASN A 323 6.31 16.48 -11.01
C ASN A 323 5.44 15.25 -10.75
N PRO A 324 4.11 15.36 -10.83
CA PRO A 324 3.20 14.25 -10.51
C PRO A 324 3.14 13.15 -11.57
N PHE A 325 3.66 13.42 -12.78
CA PHE A 325 3.60 12.49 -13.92
C PHE A 325 4.93 11.79 -14.22
N GLU A 326 6.01 12.18 -13.55
CA GLU A 326 7.32 11.59 -13.76
C GLU A 326 7.59 10.52 -12.71
N THR A 327 7.86 9.30 -13.15
CA THR A 327 8.24 8.21 -12.24
C THR A 327 9.57 8.49 -11.58
N CYS A 328 9.71 8.10 -10.32
CA CYS A 328 10.99 8.20 -9.61
C CYS A 328 11.98 7.15 -10.12
N CYS A 329 11.50 5.95 -10.45
CA CYS A 329 12.30 4.86 -11.00
C CYS A 329 11.82 4.50 -12.41
N GLY A 330 12.72 4.62 -13.38
CA GLY A 330 12.47 4.34 -14.79
C GLY A 330 13.76 4.34 -15.58
N ALA A 331 13.67 4.04 -16.88
CA ALA A 331 14.82 3.92 -17.77
C ALA A 331 15.52 5.25 -18.13
N GLY A 332 14.93 6.36 -17.75
CA GLY A 332 15.37 7.69 -18.19
C GLY A 332 14.87 8.01 -19.61
N GLY A 333 14.53 9.26 -19.82
CA GLY A 333 14.04 9.73 -21.11
C GLY A 333 12.50 9.77 -21.19
N GLY A 334 12.01 10.49 -22.18
CA GLY A 334 10.59 10.77 -22.34
C GLY A 334 9.99 11.65 -21.24
N LYS A 335 8.75 12.08 -21.48
CA LYS A 335 8.04 13.02 -20.60
C LYS A 335 7.73 12.45 -19.22
N TYR A 336 7.57 11.14 -19.13
CA TYR A 336 7.05 10.46 -17.93
C TYR A 336 8.10 9.57 -17.24
N ASN A 337 9.32 9.50 -17.76
CA ASN A 337 10.38 8.60 -17.28
C ASN A 337 9.91 7.14 -17.15
N PHE A 338 9.04 6.70 -18.05
CA PHE A 338 8.47 5.36 -18.07
C PHE A 338 8.61 4.73 -19.46
N ASP A 339 9.15 3.50 -19.48
CA ASP A 339 9.27 2.65 -20.66
C ASP A 339 8.82 1.23 -20.30
N VAL A 340 7.91 0.65 -21.08
CA VAL A 340 7.39 -0.70 -20.86
C VAL A 340 8.47 -1.76 -21.04
N GLY A 341 9.41 -1.53 -21.98
CA GLY A 341 10.53 -2.43 -22.24
C GLY A 341 11.66 -2.35 -21.23
N ALA A 342 11.71 -1.27 -20.44
CA ALA A 342 12.73 -1.04 -19.40
C ALA A 342 12.09 -0.45 -18.15
N ARG A 343 11.23 -1.25 -17.51
CA ARG A 343 10.54 -0.86 -16.28
C ARG A 343 11.49 -0.80 -15.10
N CYS A 344 11.16 -0.03 -14.07
CA CYS A 344 11.90 0.02 -12.81
C CYS A 344 12.30 -1.38 -12.32
N GLY A 345 13.58 -1.58 -11.98
CA GLY A 345 14.15 -2.87 -11.58
C GLY A 345 14.65 -3.74 -12.72
N MET A 346 14.32 -3.43 -13.98
CA MET A 346 14.88 -4.12 -15.16
C MET A 346 16.24 -3.56 -15.55
N PRO A 347 17.04 -4.30 -16.34
CA PRO A 347 18.27 -3.77 -16.93
C PRO A 347 18.03 -2.42 -17.65
N GLY A 348 18.84 -1.42 -17.35
CA GLY A 348 18.68 -0.06 -17.85
C GLY A 348 17.77 0.85 -16.98
N ALA A 349 17.04 0.30 -16.01
CA ALA A 349 16.17 1.06 -15.09
C ALA A 349 16.40 0.64 -13.62
N THR A 350 17.66 0.57 -13.20
CA THR A 350 18.08 0.10 -11.87
C THR A 350 18.38 1.24 -10.88
N THR A 351 18.13 2.49 -11.29
CA THR A 351 18.36 3.68 -10.45
C THR A 351 17.07 4.44 -10.23
N ALA A 352 16.92 4.97 -9.03
CA ALA A 352 15.83 5.88 -8.68
C ALA A 352 16.25 7.34 -8.80
N CYS A 353 15.27 8.22 -8.81
CA CYS A 353 15.48 9.65 -8.65
C CYS A 353 16.21 9.93 -7.32
N ARG A 354 16.92 11.08 -7.26
CA ARG A 354 17.73 11.44 -6.08
C ARG A 354 16.92 11.53 -4.78
N ASP A 355 15.68 11.97 -4.89
CA ASP A 355 14.77 12.15 -3.75
C ASP A 355 13.40 11.53 -4.06
N PRO A 356 13.15 10.27 -3.67
CA PRO A 356 11.85 9.64 -3.85
C PRO A 356 10.71 10.35 -3.11
N SER A 357 11.01 11.06 -2.01
CA SER A 357 9.99 11.78 -1.24
C SER A 357 9.41 12.98 -2.00
N ALA A 358 10.12 13.49 -3.02
CA ALA A 358 9.68 14.56 -3.89
C ALA A 358 8.93 14.07 -5.15
N ARG A 359 8.57 12.80 -5.23
CA ARG A 359 7.83 12.21 -6.34
C ARG A 359 6.54 11.56 -5.83
N LEU A 360 5.47 11.68 -6.64
CA LEU A 360 4.18 11.04 -6.35
C LEU A 360 4.21 9.56 -6.73
N ILE A 361 4.72 9.25 -7.92
CA ILE A 361 4.69 7.93 -8.52
C ILE A 361 6.10 7.32 -8.55
N TRP A 362 6.17 6.03 -8.17
CA TRP A 362 7.41 5.28 -8.12
C TRP A 362 7.82 4.72 -9.49
N ASP A 363 6.95 3.91 -10.13
CA ASP A 363 7.30 3.04 -11.26
C ASP A 363 6.31 3.07 -12.44
N GLY A 364 5.48 4.07 -12.52
CA GLY A 364 4.48 4.22 -13.59
C GLY A 364 3.05 3.94 -13.15
N VAL A 365 2.85 3.19 -12.07
CA VAL A 365 1.54 2.88 -11.48
C VAL A 365 1.52 3.16 -9.97
N HIS A 366 2.55 2.70 -9.26
CA HIS A 366 2.55 2.62 -7.82
C HIS A 366 3.06 3.91 -7.17
N PRO A 367 2.43 4.37 -6.08
CA PRO A 367 2.90 5.53 -5.33
C PRO A 367 4.24 5.27 -4.63
N THR A 368 5.01 6.34 -4.41
CA THR A 368 6.20 6.32 -3.54
C THR A 368 5.81 6.06 -2.08
N GLU A 369 6.77 5.71 -1.22
CA GLU A 369 6.56 5.60 0.23
C GLU A 369 6.00 6.90 0.82
N ALA A 370 6.51 8.05 0.40
CA ALA A 370 6.04 9.35 0.85
C ALA A 370 4.56 9.58 0.50
N ALA A 371 4.16 9.25 -0.74
CA ALA A 371 2.77 9.33 -1.15
C ALA A 371 1.89 8.32 -0.41
N ASN A 372 2.34 7.08 -0.25
CA ASN A 372 1.64 6.04 0.52
C ASN A 372 1.40 6.47 1.97
N LYS A 373 2.38 7.13 2.60
CA LYS A 373 2.23 7.68 3.96
C LYS A 373 1.13 8.73 4.02
N MET A 374 1.14 9.70 3.11
CA MET A 374 0.12 10.76 3.07
C MET A 374 -1.28 10.19 2.82
N ILE A 375 -1.38 9.16 1.99
CA ILE A 375 -2.64 8.47 1.72
C ILE A 375 -3.13 7.77 2.98
N ALA A 376 -2.28 7.02 3.66
CA ALA A 376 -2.62 6.34 4.90
C ALA A 376 -3.03 7.32 6.00
N ASP A 377 -2.28 8.41 6.21
CA ASP A 377 -2.58 9.44 7.21
C ASP A 377 -3.98 10.05 6.98
N ALA A 378 -4.36 10.29 5.73
CA ALA A 378 -5.67 10.85 5.40
C ALA A 378 -6.81 9.83 5.47
N TRP A 379 -6.54 8.53 5.39
CA TRP A 379 -7.54 7.50 5.68
C TRP A 379 -7.71 7.28 7.19
N LEU A 380 -6.62 7.36 7.93
CA LEU A 380 -6.63 7.23 9.39
C LEU A 380 -7.41 8.37 10.06
N ASN A 381 -7.16 9.61 9.64
CA ASN A 381 -7.61 10.82 10.33
C ASN A 381 -8.69 11.61 9.54
N GLY A 382 -8.96 11.24 8.29
CA GLY A 382 -9.76 12.03 7.33
C GLY A 382 -8.91 13.05 6.57
N PRO A 383 -9.44 13.68 5.51
CA PRO A 383 -10.85 13.64 5.06
C PRO A 383 -11.15 12.55 4.00
N TYR A 384 -10.16 11.75 3.56
CA TYR A 384 -10.32 10.82 2.43
C TYR A 384 -10.74 9.40 2.84
N CYS A 385 -11.21 9.19 4.06
CA CYS A 385 -11.93 7.99 4.49
C CYS A 385 -13.18 8.38 5.29
N THR A 386 -14.30 7.78 4.97
CA THR A 386 -15.59 8.12 5.58
C THR A 386 -16.27 6.87 6.12
N PRO A 387 -16.47 6.77 7.46
CA PRO A 387 -15.78 7.58 8.48
C PRO A 387 -14.29 7.32 8.53
N PRO A 388 -13.46 8.21 9.13
CA PRO A 388 -12.01 7.98 9.30
C PRO A 388 -11.72 6.70 10.10
N ILE A 389 -10.60 6.03 9.83
CA ILE A 389 -10.29 4.73 10.46
C ILE A 389 -10.19 4.87 11.99
N LEU A 390 -9.60 5.96 12.47
CA LEU A 390 -9.35 6.18 13.90
C LEU A 390 -10.51 6.88 14.64
N SER A 391 -11.60 7.25 13.95
CA SER A 391 -12.77 7.86 14.61
C SER A 391 -13.61 6.87 15.41
#